data_323332e9d123df2ff03e72882e10f36d
#
_entry.id   323332e9d123df2ff03e72882e10f36d
#
_cell.length_a   1.000
_cell.length_b   1.000
_cell.length_c   1.000
_cell.angle_alpha   90.00
_cell.angle_beta   90.00
_cell.angle_gamma   90.00
#
_symmetry.space_group_name_H-M   'P 1'
#
loop_
_entity.id
_entity.type
_entity.pdbx_description
1 polymer ?
#
loop_
_entity_poly.entity_id
_entity_poly.type
_entity_poly.pdbx_seq_one_letter_code
_entity_poly.pdbx_strand_id
1 'polypeptide(L)'
;PSALLWERDAFDSLSRSIAFFRGAILGVAVLLSVSMLLLYTTRARASFLSGGILALASVAFVALEAGYFAQARKLFLGFAVSPAEARAVIESLMAVGLLLCLTALADLRRTVPVLRNVFVGLALAGAALPVYAFVDPLLVASIARIAFAATAIIGFVILFRFRQIRPAESALLLWSTVVIWTFMAAMA
;
A
#
# COMPACT_ATOMS: atom_id res chain seq x y z
N PRO A 1 -5.68 26.82 -38.25
CA PRO A 1 -6.69 26.09 -37.47
C PRO A 1 -6.45 24.56 -37.45
N SER A 2 -5.84 23.97 -38.50
CA SER A 2 -5.62 22.54 -38.66
C SER A 2 -4.57 21.96 -37.67
N ALA A 3 -3.54 22.72 -37.33
CA ALA A 3 -2.49 22.27 -36.41
C ALA A 3 -3.03 22.03 -34.98
N LEU A 4 -3.91 22.90 -34.51
CA LEU A 4 -4.54 22.76 -33.18
C LEU A 4 -5.46 21.52 -33.07
N LEU A 5 -6.11 21.12 -34.16
CA LEU A 5 -6.93 19.93 -34.23
C LEU A 5 -6.08 18.65 -34.17
N TRP A 6 -4.92 18.67 -34.86
CA TRP A 6 -3.98 17.54 -34.82
C TRP A 6 -3.38 17.34 -33.43
N GLU A 7 -3.01 18.40 -32.73
CA GLU A 7 -2.53 18.34 -31.35
C GLU A 7 -3.60 17.81 -30.39
N ARG A 8 -4.86 18.15 -30.61
CA ARG A 8 -5.97 17.70 -29.77
C ARG A 8 -6.24 16.19 -29.92
N ASP A 9 -6.24 15.68 -31.14
CA ASP A 9 -6.45 14.25 -31.41
C ASP A 9 -5.29 13.41 -30.89
N ALA A 10 -4.04 13.91 -31.03
CA ALA A 10 -2.87 13.27 -30.46
C ALA A 10 -2.91 13.25 -28.93
N PHE A 11 -3.33 14.36 -28.29
CA PHE A 11 -3.50 14.47 -26.85
C PHE A 11 -4.60 13.53 -26.34
N ASP A 12 -5.73 13.46 -27.02
CA ASP A 12 -6.86 12.58 -26.65
C ASP A 12 -6.51 11.09 -26.80
N SER A 13 -5.72 10.72 -27.81
CA SER A 13 -5.24 9.36 -27.99
C SER A 13 -4.25 8.95 -26.91
N LEU A 14 -3.31 9.85 -26.57
CA LEU A 14 -2.34 9.63 -25.49
C LEU A 14 -3.03 9.53 -24.13
N SER A 15 -3.97 10.43 -23.85
CA SER A 15 -4.75 10.42 -22.61
C SER A 15 -5.55 9.11 -22.43
N ARG A 16 -6.18 8.62 -23.50
CA ARG A 16 -6.88 7.32 -23.48
C ARG A 16 -5.93 6.16 -23.26
N SER A 17 -4.78 6.16 -23.90
CA SER A 17 -3.74 5.13 -23.73
C SER A 17 -3.24 5.09 -22.28
N ILE A 18 -2.92 6.24 -21.70
CA ILE A 18 -2.48 6.37 -20.29
C ILE A 18 -3.59 5.87 -19.33
N ALA A 19 -4.83 6.26 -19.56
CA ALA A 19 -5.96 5.82 -18.74
C ALA A 19 -6.16 4.30 -18.83
N PHE A 20 -6.02 3.71 -20.01
CA PHE A 20 -6.09 2.27 -20.21
C PHE A 20 -4.97 1.53 -19.46
N PHE A 21 -3.71 1.95 -19.58
CA PHE A 21 -2.59 1.34 -18.87
C PHE A 21 -2.73 1.46 -17.36
N ARG A 22 -3.14 2.63 -16.84
CA ARG A 22 -3.42 2.81 -15.41
C ARG A 22 -4.52 1.86 -14.94
N GLY A 23 -5.61 1.75 -15.69
CA GLY A 23 -6.72 0.83 -15.36
C GLY A 23 -6.27 -0.64 -15.38
N ALA A 24 -5.47 -1.05 -16.36
CA ALA A 24 -4.95 -2.40 -16.46
C ALA A 24 -4.02 -2.75 -15.27
N ILE A 25 -3.11 -1.85 -14.91
CA ILE A 25 -2.22 -2.03 -13.75
C ILE A 25 -3.03 -2.16 -12.45
N LEU A 26 -4.00 -1.27 -12.24
CA LEU A 26 -4.89 -1.34 -11.09
C LEU A 26 -5.69 -2.64 -11.05
N GLY A 27 -6.23 -3.08 -12.19
CA GLY A 27 -6.97 -4.35 -12.29
C GLY A 27 -6.12 -5.55 -11.91
N VAL A 28 -4.89 -5.64 -12.43
CA VAL A 28 -3.94 -6.71 -12.06
C VAL A 28 -3.59 -6.64 -10.58
N ALA A 29 -3.34 -5.46 -10.03
CA ALA A 29 -3.01 -5.30 -8.62
C ALA A 29 -4.17 -5.69 -7.68
N VAL A 30 -5.41 -5.36 -8.04
CA VAL A 30 -6.62 -5.83 -7.33
C VAL A 30 -6.70 -7.34 -7.37
N LEU A 31 -6.55 -7.94 -8.55
CA LEU A 31 -6.61 -9.39 -8.72
C LEU A 31 -5.58 -10.12 -7.85
N LEU A 32 -4.34 -9.64 -7.84
CA LEU A 32 -3.27 -10.19 -6.99
C LEU A 32 -3.59 -10.06 -5.50
N SER A 33 -4.11 -8.90 -5.09
CA SER A 33 -4.48 -8.64 -3.70
C SER A 33 -5.60 -9.58 -3.23
N VAL A 34 -6.64 -9.73 -4.04
CA VAL A 34 -7.75 -10.65 -3.76
C VAL A 34 -7.27 -12.10 -3.75
N SER A 35 -6.38 -12.46 -4.68
CA SER A 35 -5.79 -13.81 -4.71
C SER A 35 -5.00 -14.11 -3.43
N MET A 36 -4.25 -13.14 -2.89
CA MET A 36 -3.56 -13.28 -1.60
C MET A 36 -4.54 -13.51 -0.44
N LEU A 37 -5.64 -12.77 -0.40
CA LEU A 37 -6.67 -12.96 0.63
C LEU A 37 -7.36 -14.32 0.50
N LEU A 38 -7.64 -14.78 -0.71
CA LEU A 38 -8.18 -16.13 -0.95
C LEU A 38 -7.18 -17.22 -0.54
N LEU A 39 -5.89 -17.04 -0.78
CA LEU A 39 -4.86 -17.96 -0.30
C LEU A 39 -4.79 -18.02 1.23
N TYR A 40 -5.15 -16.93 1.93
CA TYR A 40 -5.27 -16.97 3.37
C TYR A 40 -6.38 -17.93 3.84
N THR A 41 -7.53 -17.97 3.17
CA THR A 41 -8.64 -18.86 3.53
C THR A 41 -8.26 -20.34 3.41
N THR A 42 -7.36 -20.68 2.47
CA THR A 42 -6.94 -22.06 2.24
C THR A 42 -5.72 -22.47 3.05
N ARG A 43 -4.79 -21.55 3.31
CA ARG A 43 -3.51 -21.85 3.96
C ARG A 43 -3.34 -21.27 5.36
N ALA A 44 -4.25 -20.41 5.82
CA ALA A 44 -4.30 -19.78 7.15
C ALA A 44 -2.97 -19.15 7.63
N ARG A 45 -2.11 -18.70 6.68
CA ARG A 45 -0.84 -18.05 7.02
C ARG A 45 -1.04 -16.54 7.16
N ALA A 46 -0.64 -15.98 8.29
CA ALA A 46 -0.75 -14.55 8.59
C ALA A 46 -0.08 -13.65 7.53
N SER A 47 0.96 -14.13 6.84
CA SER A 47 1.63 -13.42 5.76
C SER A 47 0.72 -13.14 4.55
N PHE A 48 -0.22 -14.03 4.23
CA PHE A 48 -1.16 -13.80 3.14
C PHE A 48 -2.20 -12.74 3.51
N LEU A 49 -2.68 -12.74 4.76
CA LEU A 49 -3.64 -11.74 5.23
C LEU A 49 -3.01 -10.35 5.26
N SER A 50 -1.86 -10.22 5.92
CA SER A 50 -1.17 -8.93 6.05
C SER A 50 -0.68 -8.39 4.71
N GLY A 51 -0.16 -9.27 3.85
CA GLY A 51 0.24 -8.92 2.48
C GLY A 51 -0.95 -8.51 1.61
N GLY A 52 -2.08 -9.19 1.73
CA GLY A 52 -3.31 -8.85 1.01
C GLY A 52 -3.88 -7.49 1.45
N ILE A 53 -3.90 -7.20 2.75
CA ILE A 53 -4.33 -5.90 3.28
C ILE A 53 -3.41 -4.78 2.78
N LEU A 54 -2.09 -4.97 2.88
CA LEU A 54 -1.11 -3.99 2.40
C LEU A 54 -1.28 -3.74 0.89
N ALA A 55 -1.44 -4.80 0.10
CA ALA A 55 -1.62 -4.70 -1.34
C ALA A 55 -2.91 -3.96 -1.70
N LEU A 56 -4.04 -4.27 -1.05
CA LEU A 56 -5.31 -3.56 -1.26
C LEU A 56 -5.21 -2.07 -0.88
N ALA A 57 -4.58 -1.76 0.26
CA ALA A 57 -4.38 -0.38 0.67
C ALA A 57 -3.48 0.38 -0.33
N SER A 58 -2.44 -0.28 -0.86
CA SER A 58 -1.58 0.32 -1.90
C SER A 58 -2.34 0.56 -3.20
N VAL A 59 -3.20 -0.37 -3.62
CA VAL A 59 -4.07 -0.19 -4.80
C VAL A 59 -5.04 0.96 -4.59
N ALA A 60 -5.66 1.05 -3.40
CA ALA A 60 -6.56 2.12 -3.05
C ALA A 60 -5.84 3.49 -3.06
N PHE A 61 -4.58 3.53 -2.60
CA PHE A 61 -3.74 4.73 -2.66
C PHE A 61 -3.48 5.17 -4.11
N VAL A 62 -3.05 4.23 -4.97
CA VAL A 62 -2.82 4.52 -6.40
C VAL A 62 -4.11 4.96 -7.10
N ALA A 63 -5.24 4.34 -6.78
CA ALA A 63 -6.53 4.72 -7.33
C ALA A 63 -6.95 6.14 -6.90
N LEU A 64 -6.65 6.51 -5.64
CA LEU A 64 -6.90 7.86 -5.13
C LEU A 64 -6.05 8.89 -5.89
N GLU A 65 -4.73 8.66 -6.03
CA GLU A 65 -3.80 9.54 -6.73
C GLU A 65 -4.11 9.63 -8.24
N ALA A 66 -4.60 8.54 -8.83
CA ALA A 66 -5.03 8.52 -10.23
C ALA A 66 -6.38 9.26 -10.49
N GLY A 67 -7.02 9.78 -9.42
CA GLY A 67 -8.28 10.53 -9.54
C GLY A 67 -9.54 9.67 -9.62
N TYR A 68 -9.45 8.33 -9.49
CA TYR A 68 -10.62 7.44 -9.52
C TYR A 68 -11.51 7.55 -8.28
N PHE A 69 -11.04 8.21 -7.22
CA PHE A 69 -11.78 8.37 -5.98
C PHE A 69 -13.11 9.11 -6.17
N ALA A 70 -13.14 10.15 -7.01
CA ALA A 70 -14.35 10.89 -7.28
C ALA A 70 -15.43 10.04 -7.97
N GLN A 71 -15.02 9.09 -8.82
CA GLN A 71 -15.90 8.14 -9.47
C GLN A 71 -16.37 7.03 -8.51
N ALA A 72 -15.44 6.47 -7.73
CA ALA A 72 -15.75 5.45 -6.73
C ALA A 72 -16.70 5.98 -5.64
N ARG A 73 -16.54 7.23 -5.21
CA ARG A 73 -17.44 7.88 -4.25
C ARG A 73 -18.88 7.95 -4.76
N LYS A 74 -19.07 8.23 -6.05
CA LYS A 74 -20.40 8.28 -6.65
C LYS A 74 -21.06 6.89 -6.73
N LEU A 75 -20.26 5.84 -6.88
CA LEU A 75 -20.75 4.48 -7.10
C LEU A 75 -20.96 3.68 -5.81
N PHE A 76 -20.10 3.83 -4.82
CA PHE A 76 -20.02 2.90 -3.69
C PHE A 76 -20.28 3.51 -2.32
N LEU A 77 -20.08 4.81 -2.16
CA LEU A 77 -20.07 5.42 -0.84
C LEU A 77 -21.06 6.60 -0.82
N GLY A 78 -22.30 6.37 -0.55
CA GLY A 78 -23.25 7.45 -0.25
C GLY A 78 -22.81 8.32 0.95
N PHE A 79 -21.60 8.11 1.49
CA PHE A 79 -20.98 8.85 2.60
C PHE A 79 -20.19 10.04 2.07
N ALA A 80 -20.35 11.17 2.75
CA ALA A 80 -19.62 12.42 2.49
C ALA A 80 -18.18 12.37 3.04
N VAL A 81 -17.36 11.40 2.58
CA VAL A 81 -15.94 11.32 2.94
C VAL A 81 -15.14 12.30 2.09
N SER A 82 -14.35 13.16 2.71
CA SER A 82 -13.45 14.05 1.99
C SER A 82 -12.24 13.29 1.40
N PRO A 83 -11.62 13.78 0.32
CA PRO A 83 -10.40 13.17 -0.22
C PRO A 83 -9.25 13.08 0.80
N ALA A 84 -9.16 14.07 1.70
CA ALA A 84 -8.15 14.10 2.75
C ALA A 84 -8.35 12.99 3.80
N GLU A 85 -9.60 12.78 4.24
CA GLU A 85 -9.94 11.68 5.14
C GLU A 85 -9.68 10.32 4.51
N ALA A 86 -10.11 10.13 3.25
CA ALA A 86 -9.87 8.90 2.52
C ALA A 86 -8.37 8.61 2.39
N ARG A 87 -7.57 9.62 2.08
CA ARG A 87 -6.11 9.52 2.01
C ARG A 87 -5.51 9.11 3.35
N ALA A 88 -5.89 9.78 4.43
CA ALA A 88 -5.39 9.49 5.78
C ALA A 88 -5.73 8.06 6.23
N VAL A 89 -6.95 7.59 5.94
CA VAL A 89 -7.37 6.21 6.21
C VAL A 89 -6.51 5.22 5.42
N ILE A 90 -6.32 5.44 4.12
CA ILE A 90 -5.54 4.54 3.27
C ILE A 90 -4.07 4.51 3.70
N GLU A 91 -3.45 5.66 3.94
CA GLU A 91 -2.05 5.75 4.40
C GLU A 91 -1.86 5.06 5.76
N SER A 92 -2.81 5.19 6.68
CA SER A 92 -2.76 4.48 7.97
C SER A 92 -2.88 2.96 7.82
N LEU A 93 -3.77 2.49 6.95
CA LEU A 93 -3.89 1.06 6.64
C LEU A 93 -2.62 0.50 5.97
N MET A 94 -1.97 1.28 5.12
CA MET A 94 -0.67 0.91 4.53
C MET A 94 0.41 0.77 5.61
N ALA A 95 0.50 1.71 6.55
CA ALA A 95 1.48 1.66 7.64
C ALA A 95 1.26 0.45 8.55
N VAL A 96 0.02 0.20 8.97
CA VAL A 96 -0.35 -0.98 9.76
C VAL A 96 -0.11 -2.27 8.99
N GLY A 97 -0.53 -2.32 7.74
CA GLY A 97 -0.33 -3.47 6.85
C GLY A 97 1.14 -3.82 6.68
N LEU A 98 2.02 -2.82 6.52
CA LEU A 98 3.46 -3.02 6.41
C LEU A 98 4.07 -3.59 7.70
N LEU A 99 3.68 -3.06 8.87
CA LEU A 99 4.12 -3.58 10.17
C LEU A 99 3.74 -5.06 10.34
N LEU A 100 2.50 -5.40 10.06
CA LEU A 100 2.02 -6.78 10.15
C LEU A 100 2.69 -7.69 9.11
N CYS A 101 2.89 -7.21 7.90
CA CYS A 101 3.54 -7.94 6.83
C CYS A 101 4.99 -8.27 7.20
N LEU A 102 5.75 -7.30 7.73
CA LEU A 102 7.11 -7.51 8.22
C LEU A 102 7.17 -8.55 9.35
N THR A 103 6.25 -8.48 10.32
CA THR A 103 6.22 -9.44 11.42
C THR A 103 5.98 -10.87 10.94
N ALA A 104 5.15 -11.03 9.91
CA ALA A 104 4.80 -12.31 9.35
C ALA A 104 5.90 -12.88 8.42
N LEU A 105 6.48 -12.02 7.57
CA LEU A 105 7.50 -12.42 6.59
C LEU A 105 8.85 -12.74 7.24
N ALA A 106 9.28 -11.91 8.19
CA ALA A 106 10.54 -12.12 8.89
C ALA A 106 10.47 -13.21 9.97
N ASP A 107 9.33 -13.88 10.15
CA ASP A 107 9.08 -14.86 11.22
C ASP A 107 9.64 -14.38 12.58
N LEU A 108 9.35 -13.10 12.90
CA LEU A 108 9.87 -12.44 14.11
C LEU A 108 9.46 -13.17 15.39
N ARG A 109 8.43 -14.04 15.31
CA ARG A 109 8.03 -14.89 16.43
C ARG A 109 9.17 -15.83 16.88
N ARG A 110 9.94 -16.34 15.92
CA ARG A 110 11.02 -17.29 16.20
C ARG A 110 12.39 -16.62 16.38
N THR A 111 12.59 -15.48 15.70
CA THR A 111 13.91 -14.83 15.63
C THR A 111 14.10 -13.77 16.69
N VAL A 112 13.16 -12.85 16.85
CA VAL A 112 13.23 -11.73 17.81
C VAL A 112 11.85 -11.46 18.40
N PRO A 113 11.39 -12.24 19.40
CA PRO A 113 10.02 -12.14 19.93
C PRO A 113 9.70 -10.78 20.53
N VAL A 114 10.70 -10.08 21.10
CA VAL A 114 10.53 -8.73 21.65
C VAL A 114 10.14 -7.75 20.54
N LEU A 115 10.85 -7.78 19.42
CA LEU A 115 10.56 -6.90 18.28
C LEU A 115 9.20 -7.18 17.66
N ARG A 116 8.80 -8.45 17.58
CA ARG A 116 7.45 -8.83 17.19
C ARG A 116 6.39 -8.18 18.09
N ASN A 117 6.55 -8.26 19.40
CA ASN A 117 5.57 -7.70 20.34
C ASN A 117 5.48 -6.18 20.20
N VAL A 118 6.62 -5.51 20.00
CA VAL A 118 6.65 -4.06 19.70
C VAL A 118 5.89 -3.74 18.41
N PHE A 119 6.16 -4.48 17.32
CA PHE A 119 5.49 -4.23 16.04
C PHE A 119 3.99 -4.54 16.08
N VAL A 120 3.59 -5.61 16.76
CA VAL A 120 2.17 -5.93 16.95
C VAL A 120 1.50 -4.85 17.82
N GLY A 121 2.16 -4.39 18.88
CA GLY A 121 1.65 -3.30 19.72
C GLY A 121 1.47 -1.99 18.94
N LEU A 122 2.46 -1.63 18.11
CA LEU A 122 2.38 -0.47 17.22
C LEU A 122 1.29 -0.63 16.15
N ALA A 123 1.12 -1.83 15.60
CA ALA A 123 0.05 -2.11 14.63
C ALA A 123 -1.34 -2.00 15.27
N LEU A 124 -1.50 -2.49 16.50
CA LEU A 124 -2.76 -2.35 17.26
C LEU A 124 -3.05 -0.88 17.59
N ALA A 125 -2.05 -0.12 18.04
CA ALA A 125 -2.20 1.31 18.25
C ALA A 125 -2.52 2.05 16.94
N GLY A 126 -1.84 1.68 15.85
CA GLY A 126 -2.06 2.21 14.51
C GLY A 126 -3.44 1.88 13.94
N ALA A 127 -4.08 0.80 14.39
CA ALA A 127 -5.44 0.45 13.97
C ALA A 127 -6.51 1.46 14.44
N ALA A 128 -6.20 2.32 15.40
CA ALA A 128 -7.05 3.43 15.80
C ALA A 128 -6.96 4.64 14.86
N LEU A 129 -5.85 4.78 14.11
CA LEU A 129 -5.61 5.92 13.22
C LEU A 129 -6.70 6.10 12.14
N PRO A 130 -7.20 5.04 11.47
CA PRO A 130 -8.29 5.19 10.49
C PRO A 130 -9.54 5.84 11.07
N VAL A 131 -9.85 5.57 12.34
CA VAL A 131 -11.01 6.18 13.03
C VAL A 131 -10.71 7.64 13.35
N TYR A 132 -9.50 7.94 13.82
CA TYR A 132 -9.09 9.31 14.14
C TYR A 132 -8.92 10.19 12.89
N ALA A 133 -8.77 9.60 11.70
CA ALA A 133 -8.68 10.32 10.43
C ALA A 133 -9.93 11.17 10.11
N PHE A 134 -11.07 10.84 10.67
CA PHE A 134 -12.30 11.65 10.55
C PHE A 134 -12.31 12.88 11.47
N VAL A 135 -11.38 12.98 12.43
CA VAL A 135 -11.23 14.13 13.33
C VAL A 135 -10.13 15.06 12.83
N ASP A 136 -8.95 14.51 12.57
CA ASP A 136 -7.79 15.26 12.05
C ASP A 136 -7.04 14.43 10.99
N PRO A 137 -7.43 14.56 9.71
CA PRO A 137 -6.82 13.80 8.63
C PRO A 137 -5.36 14.18 8.36
N LEU A 138 -4.96 15.44 8.61
CA LEU A 138 -3.58 15.89 8.35
C LEU A 138 -2.59 15.28 9.35
N LEU A 139 -2.97 15.28 10.63
CA LEU A 139 -2.15 14.68 11.68
C LEU A 139 -2.01 13.17 11.46
N VAL A 140 -3.11 12.48 11.15
CA VAL A 140 -3.09 11.03 10.87
C VAL A 140 -2.23 10.69 9.66
N ALA A 141 -2.36 11.42 8.55
CA ALA A 141 -1.54 11.22 7.36
C ALA A 141 -0.05 11.41 7.67
N SER A 142 0.30 12.43 8.46
CA SER A 142 1.68 12.69 8.86
C SER A 142 2.26 11.57 9.71
N ILE A 143 1.52 11.10 10.72
CA ILE A 143 1.92 9.95 11.56
C ILE A 143 2.06 8.69 10.72
N ALA A 144 1.10 8.41 9.84
CA ALA A 144 1.10 7.23 8.98
C ALA A 144 2.33 7.20 8.06
N ARG A 145 2.69 8.32 7.44
CA ARG A 145 3.88 8.44 6.57
C ARG A 145 5.17 8.21 7.33
N ILE A 146 5.32 8.83 8.52
CA ILE A 146 6.49 8.64 9.38
C ILE A 146 6.59 7.17 9.81
N ALA A 147 5.48 6.57 10.25
CA ALA A 147 5.43 5.16 10.65
C ALA A 147 5.75 4.23 9.48
N PHE A 148 5.23 4.49 8.29
CA PHE A 148 5.51 3.73 7.07
C PHE A 148 7.00 3.81 6.70
N ALA A 149 7.57 5.01 6.67
CA ALA A 149 8.98 5.23 6.34
C ALA A 149 9.90 4.56 7.37
N ALA A 150 9.65 4.76 8.67
CA ALA A 150 10.41 4.13 9.73
C ALA A 150 10.35 2.60 9.66
N THR A 151 9.15 2.05 9.44
CA THR A 151 8.94 0.60 9.30
C THR A 151 9.67 0.05 8.07
N ALA A 152 9.66 0.77 6.96
CA ALA A 152 10.37 0.36 5.75
C ALA A 152 11.89 0.34 5.94
N ILE A 153 12.46 1.34 6.64
CA ILE A 153 13.90 1.39 6.96
C ILE A 153 14.27 0.23 7.89
N ILE A 154 13.52 0.05 8.98
CA ILE A 154 13.75 -1.05 9.93
C ILE A 154 13.60 -2.40 9.23
N GLY A 155 12.57 -2.55 8.40
CA GLY A 155 12.33 -3.74 7.59
C GLY A 155 13.49 -4.06 6.65
N PHE A 156 14.04 -3.05 5.98
CA PHE A 156 15.21 -3.21 5.13
C PHE A 156 16.43 -3.73 5.94
N VAL A 157 16.70 -3.16 7.10
CA VAL A 157 17.80 -3.60 7.98
C VAL A 157 17.60 -5.04 8.44
N ILE A 158 16.38 -5.40 8.84
CA ILE A 158 16.05 -6.77 9.26
C ILE A 158 16.27 -7.73 8.09
N LEU A 159 15.71 -7.45 6.92
CA LEU A 159 15.81 -8.30 5.73
C LEU A 159 17.27 -8.44 5.25
N PHE A 160 18.05 -7.37 5.36
CA PHE A 160 19.48 -7.40 5.02
C PHE A 160 20.27 -8.33 5.96
N ARG A 161 19.96 -8.32 7.25
CA ARG A 161 20.53 -9.26 8.22
C ARG A 161 20.11 -10.69 7.94
N PHE A 162 18.84 -10.91 7.57
CA PHE A 162 18.32 -12.24 7.24
C PHE A 162 18.85 -12.81 5.93
N ARG A 163 19.37 -11.98 5.01
CA ARG A 163 20.00 -12.43 3.77
C ARG A 163 21.13 -13.46 4.03
N GLN A 164 21.79 -13.36 5.15
CA GLN A 164 22.87 -14.30 5.53
C GLN A 164 22.32 -15.67 5.93
N ILE A 165 21.05 -15.76 6.35
CA ILE A 165 20.42 -16.99 6.86
C ILE A 165 19.55 -17.67 5.80
N ARG A 166 18.85 -16.89 4.98
CA ARG A 166 17.94 -17.37 3.91
C ARG A 166 18.06 -16.53 2.63
N PRO A 167 19.07 -16.78 1.80
CA PRO A 167 19.42 -15.87 0.71
C PRO A 167 18.34 -15.73 -0.38
N ALA A 168 17.61 -16.80 -0.71
CA ALA A 168 16.62 -16.78 -1.79
C ALA A 168 15.35 -15.98 -1.42
N GLU A 169 14.81 -16.19 -0.23
CA GLU A 169 13.57 -15.52 0.23
C GLU A 169 13.82 -14.04 0.52
N SER A 170 14.98 -13.72 1.11
CA SER A 170 15.34 -12.33 1.43
C SER A 170 15.66 -11.50 0.19
N ALA A 171 16.20 -12.08 -0.87
CA ALA A 171 16.45 -11.38 -2.12
C ALA A 171 15.13 -10.91 -2.76
N LEU A 172 14.11 -11.77 -2.85
CA LEU A 172 12.80 -11.41 -3.38
C LEU A 172 12.14 -10.28 -2.57
N LEU A 173 12.24 -10.33 -1.24
CA LEU A 173 11.70 -9.31 -0.36
C LEU A 173 12.44 -7.97 -0.46
N LEU A 174 13.78 -8.00 -0.59
CA LEU A 174 14.58 -6.80 -0.83
C LEU A 174 14.23 -6.15 -2.18
N TRP A 175 14.11 -6.94 -3.24
CA TRP A 175 13.71 -6.43 -4.55
C TRP A 175 12.30 -5.84 -4.52
N SER A 176 11.34 -6.48 -3.86
CA SER A 176 9.98 -5.92 -3.71
C SER A 176 9.99 -4.61 -2.93
N THR A 177 10.82 -4.48 -1.90
CA THR A 177 10.99 -3.24 -1.14
C THR A 177 11.60 -2.12 -1.99
N VAL A 178 12.64 -2.43 -2.78
CA VAL A 178 13.25 -1.47 -3.72
C VAL A 178 12.25 -1.00 -4.77
N VAL A 179 11.44 -1.90 -5.34
CA VAL A 179 10.40 -1.57 -6.31
C VAL A 179 9.35 -0.64 -5.69
N ILE A 180 8.89 -0.93 -4.47
CA ILE A 180 7.94 -0.07 -3.74
C ILE A 180 8.54 1.32 -3.51
N TRP A 181 9.80 1.40 -3.06
CA TRP A 181 10.48 2.69 -2.85
C TRP A 181 10.67 3.49 -4.13
N THR A 182 11.07 2.84 -5.21
CA THR A 182 11.23 3.50 -6.53
C THR A 182 9.89 4.03 -7.03
N PHE A 183 8.83 3.26 -6.85
CA PHE A 183 7.48 3.67 -7.22
C PHE A 183 6.97 4.84 -6.38
N MET A 184 7.20 4.83 -5.07
CA MET A 184 6.85 5.93 -4.17
C MET A 184 7.64 7.21 -4.48
N ALA A 185 8.94 7.09 -4.78
CA ALA A 185 9.78 8.21 -5.17
C ALA A 185 9.38 8.81 -6.53
N ALA A 186 8.88 7.99 -7.45
CA ALA A 186 8.40 8.46 -8.75
C ALA A 186 7.03 9.16 -8.68
N MET A 187 6.29 8.99 -7.56
CA MET A 187 5.00 9.64 -7.32
C MET A 187 5.08 10.87 -6.40
N ALA A 188 6.23 11.12 -5.75
CA ALA A 188 6.47 12.29 -4.92
C ALA A 188 6.86 13.51 -5.73
#